data_98ab176813fbdfb35da59865762398db
#
_entry.id   98ab176813fbdfb35da59865762398db
#
_cell.length_a   1.000
_cell.length_b   1.000
_cell.length_c   1.000
_cell.angle_alpha   90.00
_cell.angle_beta   90.00
_cell.angle_gamma   90.00
#
_symmetry.space_group_name_H-M   'P 1'
#
loop_
_entity.id
_entity.type
_entity.pdbx_description
1 polymer ?
#
loop_
_entity_poly.entity_id
_entity_poly.type
_entity_poly.pdbx_seq_one_letter_code
_entity_poly.pdbx_strand_id
1 'polypeptide(L)'
;EVTGGQDTVGLRVPSHPIALALLQVFDSGIAAPSANRFGRISPTTAAHVHEELGEGVAMILDGGPCAVGIESTILDFSRDVPEILRPGAITAEDIARIIGRRPRVRGEAEPSCVAGDAANHAATHAASHGSASAAATPAPRVSGALAAHYAPRTPLRLVHAAQLADHAAVLAGEGSRVAVLAHAVPNPD
;
A
#
# COMPACT_ATOMS: atom_id res chain seq x y z
N GLU A 1 -14.48 17.77 6.38
CA GLU A 1 -13.45 18.06 5.32
C GLU A 1 -12.31 17.05 5.29
N VAL A 2 -12.09 16.25 6.35
CA VAL A 2 -11.00 15.26 6.44
C VAL A 2 -11.10 14.12 5.42
N THR A 3 -12.27 13.92 4.82
CA THR A 3 -12.52 12.85 3.83
C THR A 3 -12.27 13.30 2.38
N GLY A 4 -11.94 14.56 2.15
CA GLY A 4 -11.81 15.12 0.79
C GLY A 4 -13.10 15.02 -0.02
N GLY A 5 -14.26 15.12 0.63
CA GLY A 5 -15.60 15.05 0.03
C GLY A 5 -16.09 13.64 -0.26
N GLN A 6 -15.47 12.61 0.32
CA GLN A 6 -15.93 11.22 0.23
C GLN A 6 -16.81 10.87 1.44
N ASP A 7 -17.72 9.92 1.26
CA ASP A 7 -18.60 9.39 2.32
C ASP A 7 -17.90 8.37 3.22
N THR A 8 -16.61 8.13 2.98
CA THR A 8 -15.75 7.22 3.74
C THR A 8 -14.56 7.96 4.34
N VAL A 9 -14.04 7.45 5.44
CA VAL A 9 -12.85 7.97 6.12
C VAL A 9 -11.85 6.86 6.40
N GLY A 10 -10.57 7.14 6.18
CA GLY A 10 -9.49 6.23 6.55
C GLY A 10 -9.14 6.40 8.03
N LEU A 11 -9.31 5.35 8.82
CA LEU A 11 -8.95 5.32 10.23
C LEU A 11 -7.71 4.45 10.45
N ARG A 12 -6.87 4.86 11.40
CA ARG A 12 -5.70 4.10 11.84
C ARG A 12 -5.62 4.11 13.37
N VAL A 13 -5.37 2.95 13.94
CA VAL A 13 -4.93 2.82 15.33
C VAL A 13 -3.44 2.47 15.30
N PRO A 14 -2.53 3.39 15.66
CA PRO A 14 -1.10 3.11 15.65
C PRO A 14 -0.72 2.14 16.76
N SER A 15 0.32 1.34 16.53
CA SER A 15 0.94 0.50 17.56
C SER A 15 2.13 1.19 18.26
N HIS A 16 2.63 2.27 17.70
CA HIS A 16 3.81 2.96 18.21
C HIS A 16 3.52 3.68 19.54
N PRO A 17 4.32 3.45 20.61
CA PRO A 17 4.00 3.95 21.95
C PRO A 17 3.94 5.48 22.03
N ILE A 18 4.80 6.21 21.34
CA ILE A 18 4.77 7.68 21.33
C ILE A 18 3.49 8.18 20.65
N ALA A 19 3.08 7.58 19.53
CA ALA A 19 1.86 7.96 18.84
C ALA A 19 0.60 7.66 19.70
N LEU A 20 0.58 6.54 20.39
CA LEU A 20 -0.48 6.20 21.34
C LEU A 20 -0.53 7.18 22.51
N ALA A 21 0.61 7.50 23.12
CA ALA A 21 0.68 8.46 24.21
C ALA A 21 0.19 9.86 23.77
N LEU A 22 0.58 10.29 22.56
CA LEU A 22 0.09 11.55 21.99
C LEU A 22 -1.43 11.54 21.83
N LEU A 23 -2.00 10.48 21.26
CA LEU A 23 -3.45 10.34 21.09
C LEU A 23 -4.20 10.33 22.44
N GLN A 24 -3.65 9.67 23.45
CA GLN A 24 -4.23 9.64 24.79
C GLN A 24 -4.26 11.03 25.45
N VAL A 25 -3.18 11.80 25.31
CA VAL A 25 -3.13 13.17 25.87
C VAL A 25 -4.02 14.12 25.07
N PHE A 26 -4.08 13.95 23.75
CA PHE A 26 -4.89 14.78 22.85
C PHE A 26 -6.39 14.50 22.98
N ASP A 27 -6.74 13.30 23.41
CA ASP A 27 -8.12 12.81 23.63
C ASP A 27 -9.04 12.99 22.41
N SER A 28 -8.50 12.89 21.20
CA SER A 28 -9.24 13.06 19.95
C SER A 28 -8.49 12.44 18.77
N GLY A 29 -9.15 12.42 17.60
CA GLY A 29 -8.52 12.02 16.34
C GLY A 29 -7.53 13.07 15.85
N ILE A 30 -6.42 12.60 15.29
CA ILE A 30 -5.38 13.45 14.70
C ILE A 30 -5.29 13.17 13.20
N ALA A 31 -5.35 14.20 12.36
CA ALA A 31 -5.07 14.07 10.94
C ALA A 31 -3.57 13.79 10.74
N ALA A 32 -3.25 12.67 10.11
CA ALA A 32 -1.88 12.18 9.97
C ALA A 32 -1.52 11.91 8.50
N PRO A 33 -1.22 12.96 7.72
CA PRO A 33 -0.63 12.79 6.40
C PRO A 33 0.80 12.24 6.50
N SER A 34 1.37 11.81 5.37
CA SER A 34 2.79 11.47 5.29
C SER A 34 3.64 12.74 5.48
N ALA A 35 4.75 12.62 6.22
CA ALA A 35 5.61 13.74 6.58
C ALA A 35 6.67 14.05 5.50
N ASN A 36 6.24 14.12 4.23
CA ASN A 36 7.07 14.41 3.06
C ASN A 36 6.42 15.48 2.18
N ARG A 37 7.20 16.12 1.32
CA ARG A 37 6.65 16.95 0.26
C ARG A 37 5.95 16.09 -0.79
N PHE A 38 4.93 16.66 -1.42
CA PHE A 38 4.13 15.96 -2.43
C PHE A 38 5.02 15.29 -3.51
N GLY A 39 4.73 14.03 -3.81
CA GLY A 39 5.47 13.26 -4.81
C GLY A 39 6.81 12.69 -4.35
N ARG A 40 7.28 13.01 -3.14
CA ARG A 40 8.52 12.46 -2.58
C ARG A 40 8.28 11.15 -1.85
N ILE A 41 9.38 10.43 -1.58
CA ILE A 41 9.35 9.23 -0.73
C ILE A 41 9.06 9.62 0.72
N SER A 42 8.34 8.77 1.44
CA SER A 42 8.05 9.00 2.85
C SER A 42 9.29 8.84 3.71
N PRO A 43 9.52 9.73 4.69
CA PRO A 43 10.62 9.62 5.64
C PRO A 43 10.45 8.41 6.56
N THR A 44 11.56 7.80 6.96
CA THR A 44 11.60 6.65 7.87
C THR A 44 12.30 6.94 9.18
N THR A 45 12.85 8.15 9.34
CA THR A 45 13.49 8.63 10.57
C THR A 45 13.12 10.09 10.83
N ALA A 46 13.28 10.55 12.06
CA ALA A 46 13.13 11.96 12.43
C ALA A 46 14.08 12.87 11.63
N ALA A 47 15.30 12.43 11.37
CA ALA A 47 16.27 13.16 10.57
C ALA A 47 15.77 13.38 9.14
N HIS A 48 15.17 12.36 8.51
CA HIS A 48 14.58 12.51 7.18
C HIS A 48 13.41 13.49 7.16
N VAL A 49 12.57 13.51 8.22
CA VAL A 49 11.50 14.51 8.36
C VAL A 49 12.08 15.91 8.45
N HIS A 50 13.11 16.09 9.26
CA HIS A 50 13.77 17.38 9.40
C HIS A 50 14.41 17.85 8.09
N GLU A 51 15.09 16.95 7.36
CA GLU A 51 15.67 17.26 6.05
C GLU A 51 14.58 17.65 5.01
N GLU A 52 13.45 16.96 5.03
CA GLU A 52 12.40 17.16 4.03
C GLU A 52 11.52 18.39 4.31
N LEU A 53 11.14 18.61 5.57
CA LEU A 53 10.19 19.63 5.99
C LEU A 53 10.83 20.81 6.72
N GLY A 54 11.98 20.61 7.37
CA GLY A 54 12.70 21.62 8.11
C GLY A 54 11.82 22.36 9.13
N GLU A 55 11.82 23.68 9.05
CA GLU A 55 11.00 24.55 9.90
C GLU A 55 9.52 24.60 9.51
N GLY A 56 9.11 23.88 8.46
CA GLY A 56 7.71 23.76 8.07
C GLY A 56 6.83 23.01 9.08
N VAL A 57 7.44 22.36 10.08
CA VAL A 57 6.77 21.70 11.20
C VAL A 57 7.27 22.25 12.52
N ALA A 58 6.34 22.47 13.46
CA ALA A 58 6.68 23.08 14.76
C ALA A 58 7.47 22.14 15.67
N MET A 59 7.29 20.82 15.52
CA MET A 59 7.92 19.81 16.37
C MET A 59 8.03 18.48 15.63
N ILE A 60 9.11 17.75 15.88
CA ILE A 60 9.30 16.37 15.44
C ILE A 60 9.51 15.51 16.68
N LEU A 61 8.64 14.52 16.88
CA LEU A 61 8.79 13.52 17.94
C LEU A 61 9.61 12.36 17.39
N ASP A 62 10.82 12.19 17.90
CA ASP A 62 11.70 11.09 17.48
C ASP A 62 11.33 9.80 18.22
N GLY A 63 10.75 8.86 17.51
CA GLY A 63 10.42 7.52 17.98
C GLY A 63 11.40 6.45 17.50
N GLY A 64 12.53 6.85 16.94
CA GLY A 64 13.46 5.95 16.26
C GLY A 64 13.05 5.65 14.80
N PRO A 65 13.81 4.79 14.11
CA PRO A 65 13.55 4.44 12.72
C PRO A 65 12.27 3.60 12.60
N CYS A 66 11.55 3.79 11.48
CA CYS A 66 10.40 2.96 11.17
C CYS A 66 10.80 1.49 11.00
N ALA A 67 10.09 0.59 11.66
CA ALA A 67 10.29 -0.86 11.51
C ALA A 67 9.86 -1.35 10.10
N VAL A 68 8.91 -0.62 9.48
CA VAL A 68 8.43 -0.88 8.11
C VAL A 68 8.65 0.38 7.30
N GLY A 69 9.43 0.26 6.23
CA GLY A 69 9.83 1.38 5.38
C GLY A 69 8.91 1.66 4.19
N ILE A 70 7.74 1.04 4.16
CA ILE A 70 6.72 1.25 3.12
C ILE A 70 5.41 1.74 3.72
N GLU A 71 4.54 2.24 2.87
CA GLU A 71 3.22 2.72 3.26
C GLU A 71 2.35 1.60 3.85
N SER A 72 1.45 1.98 4.78
CA SER A 72 0.55 1.03 5.42
C SER A 72 -0.48 0.47 4.43
N THR A 73 -0.88 -0.78 4.64
CA THR A 73 -2.01 -1.40 3.95
C THR A 73 -3.28 -0.59 4.21
N ILE A 74 -4.07 -0.33 3.16
CA ILE A 74 -5.40 0.27 3.28
C ILE A 74 -6.43 -0.77 2.89
N LEU A 75 -7.29 -1.12 3.83
CA LEU A 75 -8.37 -2.08 3.67
C LEU A 75 -9.70 -1.34 3.70
N ASP A 76 -10.51 -1.54 2.68
CA ASP A 76 -11.86 -0.98 2.56
C ASP A 76 -12.92 -1.99 3.01
N PHE A 77 -13.73 -1.57 3.97
CA PHE A 77 -14.90 -2.28 4.47
C PHE A 77 -16.22 -1.56 4.16
N SER A 78 -16.19 -0.48 3.40
CA SER A 78 -17.40 0.30 3.09
C SER A 78 -18.32 -0.39 2.07
N ARG A 79 -17.87 -1.50 1.49
CA ARG A 79 -18.57 -2.28 0.49
C ARG A 79 -18.76 -3.73 0.95
N ASP A 80 -19.60 -4.50 0.24
CA ASP A 80 -19.94 -5.89 0.60
C ASP A 80 -18.73 -6.82 0.66
N VAL A 81 -17.75 -6.61 -0.22
CA VAL A 81 -16.53 -7.39 -0.27
C VAL A 81 -15.36 -6.53 0.16
N PRO A 82 -14.64 -6.90 1.23
CA PRO A 82 -13.43 -6.21 1.64
C PRO A 82 -12.39 -6.16 0.52
N GLU A 83 -11.78 -4.99 0.32
CA GLU A 83 -10.77 -4.80 -0.71
C GLU A 83 -9.54 -4.07 -0.17
N ILE A 84 -8.35 -4.59 -0.46
CA ILE A 84 -7.10 -3.88 -0.23
C ILE A 84 -6.94 -2.84 -1.34
N LEU A 85 -7.10 -1.57 -0.97
CA LEU A 85 -6.98 -0.44 -1.88
C LEU A 85 -5.52 -0.03 -2.10
N ARG A 86 -4.67 -0.30 -1.12
CA ARG A 86 -3.22 -0.09 -1.19
C ARG A 86 -2.52 -1.22 -0.45
N PRO A 87 -1.67 -2.02 -1.12
CA PRO A 87 -0.88 -3.03 -0.45
C PRO A 87 0.18 -2.39 0.46
N GLY A 88 0.52 -3.07 1.53
CA GLY A 88 1.55 -2.69 2.50
C GLY A 88 2.10 -3.92 3.20
N ALA A 89 2.69 -3.75 4.39
CA ALA A 89 3.28 -4.87 5.14
C ALA A 89 2.27 -5.89 5.66
N ILE A 90 1.01 -5.49 5.86
CA ILE A 90 -0.06 -6.42 6.26
C ILE A 90 -0.63 -7.02 4.97
N THR A 91 -0.46 -8.33 4.82
CA THR A 91 -0.84 -9.07 3.60
C THR A 91 -2.32 -9.43 3.56
N ALA A 92 -2.82 -9.83 2.39
CA ALA A 92 -4.19 -10.32 2.23
C ALA A 92 -4.43 -11.59 3.08
N GLU A 93 -3.40 -12.42 3.23
CA GLU A 93 -3.42 -13.64 4.03
C GLU A 93 -3.48 -13.34 5.54
N ASP A 94 -2.77 -12.30 6.01
CA ASP A 94 -2.84 -11.83 7.40
C ASP A 94 -4.26 -11.35 7.73
N ILE A 95 -4.83 -10.57 6.83
CA ILE A 95 -6.19 -10.08 6.96
C ILE A 95 -7.18 -11.24 6.95
N ALA A 96 -7.03 -12.19 6.00
CA ALA A 96 -7.92 -13.34 5.88
C ALA A 96 -7.99 -14.18 7.15
N ARG A 97 -6.85 -14.35 7.85
CA ARG A 97 -6.79 -15.06 9.13
C ARG A 97 -7.66 -14.40 10.22
N ILE A 98 -7.81 -13.09 10.17
CA ILE A 98 -8.58 -12.34 11.18
C ILE A 98 -10.06 -12.27 10.80
N ILE A 99 -10.38 -11.94 9.54
CA ILE A 99 -11.77 -11.70 9.12
C ILE A 99 -12.46 -12.97 8.56
N GLY A 100 -11.74 -14.08 8.46
CA GLY A 100 -12.27 -15.38 8.00
C GLY A 100 -12.48 -15.48 6.47
N ARG A 101 -12.09 -14.46 5.70
CA ARG A 101 -12.15 -14.46 4.23
C ARG A 101 -11.02 -13.64 3.63
N ARG A 102 -10.51 -14.04 2.45
CA ARG A 102 -9.48 -13.27 1.75
C ARG A 102 -10.10 -12.01 1.14
N PRO A 103 -9.57 -10.80 1.43
CA PRO A 103 -10.00 -9.59 0.75
C PRO A 103 -9.55 -9.61 -0.72
N ARG A 104 -10.24 -8.88 -1.57
CA ARG A 104 -9.73 -8.57 -2.91
C ARG A 104 -8.49 -7.69 -2.80
N VAL A 105 -7.59 -7.76 -3.77
CA VAL A 105 -6.47 -6.82 -3.87
C VAL A 105 -6.64 -6.02 -5.15
N ARG A 106 -6.65 -4.71 -5.04
CA ARG A 106 -6.81 -3.83 -6.21
C ARG A 106 -5.71 -4.10 -7.24
N GLY A 107 -6.12 -4.41 -8.46
CA GLY A 107 -5.20 -4.71 -9.56
C GLY A 107 -4.79 -6.19 -9.68
N GLU A 108 -5.15 -7.06 -8.74
CA GLU A 108 -5.08 -8.51 -8.97
C GLU A 108 -6.17 -8.93 -9.95
N ALA A 109 -5.81 -9.77 -10.93
CA ALA A 109 -6.80 -10.45 -11.74
C ALA A 109 -7.68 -11.33 -10.84
N GLU A 110 -9.00 -11.31 -11.05
CA GLU A 110 -9.89 -12.26 -10.37
C GLU A 110 -9.36 -13.68 -10.63
N PRO A 111 -9.21 -14.52 -9.58
CA PRO A 111 -8.88 -15.91 -9.81
C PRO A 111 -9.96 -16.48 -10.72
N SER A 112 -9.56 -16.87 -11.92
CA SER A 112 -10.42 -17.60 -12.85
C SER A 112 -10.99 -18.79 -12.07
N CYS A 113 -12.29 -18.79 -11.83
CA CYS A 113 -12.99 -19.96 -11.35
C CYS A 113 -12.86 -21.02 -12.43
N VAL A 114 -11.82 -21.83 -12.38
CA VAL A 114 -11.78 -23.09 -13.10
C VAL A 114 -12.93 -23.90 -12.50
N ALA A 115 -14.00 -24.03 -13.27
CA ALA A 115 -15.10 -24.94 -12.96
C ALA A 115 -14.50 -26.36 -12.88
N GLY A 116 -14.15 -26.78 -11.67
CA GLY A 116 -13.87 -28.16 -11.36
C GLY A 116 -15.20 -28.90 -11.33
N ASP A 117 -15.28 -29.93 -12.15
CA ASP A 117 -16.33 -30.94 -12.30
C ASP A 117 -17.31 -31.06 -11.14
N ALA A 118 -18.55 -30.71 -11.36
CA ALA A 118 -19.69 -31.26 -10.66
C ALA A 118 -20.64 -31.83 -11.71
N ALA A 119 -20.43 -33.11 -12.01
CA ALA A 119 -21.43 -33.91 -12.67
C ALA A 119 -22.63 -34.12 -11.74
N ASN A 120 -23.80 -33.94 -12.32
CA ASN A 120 -25.08 -34.54 -11.93
C ASN A 120 -25.84 -34.01 -10.71
N HIS A 121 -26.86 -33.21 -10.94
CA HIS A 121 -28.25 -33.67 -10.71
C HIS A 121 -29.24 -32.67 -11.36
N ALA A 122 -30.23 -33.29 -11.97
CA ALA A 122 -31.23 -32.72 -12.87
C ALA A 122 -32.29 -31.83 -12.20
N ALA A 123 -32.76 -30.90 -13.04
CA ALA A 123 -34.15 -30.44 -13.22
C ALA A 123 -34.87 -29.68 -12.11
N THR A 124 -35.28 -28.45 -12.31
CA THR A 124 -36.56 -28.00 -12.91
C THR A 124 -36.88 -26.55 -12.52
N HIS A 125 -37.38 -25.83 -13.50
CA HIS A 125 -38.26 -24.65 -13.48
C HIS A 125 -37.71 -23.26 -13.06
N ALA A 126 -37.46 -22.49 -14.09
CA ALA A 126 -38.11 -21.22 -14.44
C ALA A 126 -38.34 -20.15 -13.37
N ALA A 127 -37.63 -19.06 -13.51
CA ALA A 127 -38.23 -17.72 -13.63
C ALA A 127 -37.12 -16.70 -13.96
N SER A 128 -37.21 -16.14 -15.12
CA SER A 128 -36.50 -14.95 -15.55
C SER A 128 -36.89 -13.76 -14.69
N HIS A 129 -36.00 -13.37 -13.79
CA HIS A 129 -35.97 -12.00 -13.31
C HIS A 129 -34.59 -11.41 -13.65
N GLY A 130 -34.60 -10.50 -14.60
CA GLY A 130 -33.47 -9.70 -14.95
C GLY A 130 -32.98 -8.96 -13.70
N SER A 131 -31.90 -9.46 -13.11
CA SER A 131 -31.16 -8.72 -12.09
C SER A 131 -30.49 -7.57 -12.81
N ALA A 132 -31.06 -6.38 -12.68
CA ALA A 132 -30.36 -5.15 -12.97
C ALA A 132 -29.07 -5.18 -12.15
N SER A 133 -27.92 -5.23 -12.85
CA SER A 133 -26.60 -5.05 -12.23
C SER A 133 -26.64 -3.70 -11.51
N ALA A 134 -26.78 -3.74 -10.19
CA ALA A 134 -26.63 -2.55 -9.37
C ALA A 134 -25.24 -2.00 -9.69
N ALA A 135 -25.16 -0.76 -10.16
CA ALA A 135 -23.90 -0.10 -10.49
C ALA A 135 -23.01 -0.18 -9.25
N ALA A 136 -21.91 -0.93 -9.35
CA ALA A 136 -21.00 -1.15 -8.24
C ALA A 136 -20.49 0.21 -7.75
N THR A 137 -20.73 0.53 -6.49
CA THR A 137 -20.22 1.78 -5.89
C THR A 137 -18.71 1.86 -6.11
N PRO A 138 -18.20 2.94 -6.71
CA PRO A 138 -16.78 3.07 -6.98
C PRO A 138 -15.96 3.01 -5.68
N ALA A 139 -14.80 2.37 -5.75
CA ALA A 139 -13.93 2.26 -4.60
C ALA A 139 -13.45 3.65 -4.13
N PRO A 140 -13.31 3.87 -2.80
CA PRO A 140 -12.80 5.12 -2.27
C PRO A 140 -11.43 5.51 -2.86
N ARG A 141 -11.21 6.81 -2.99
CA ARG A 141 -9.89 7.34 -3.34
C ARG A 141 -8.98 7.25 -2.12
N VAL A 142 -7.76 6.78 -2.31
CA VAL A 142 -6.78 6.65 -1.23
C VAL A 142 -5.47 7.35 -1.62
N SER A 143 -4.71 7.79 -0.61
CA SER A 143 -3.37 8.32 -0.82
C SER A 143 -2.44 7.25 -1.37
N GLY A 144 -1.52 7.63 -2.26
CA GLY A 144 -0.60 6.69 -2.90
C GLY A 144 -1.14 5.98 -4.15
N ALA A 145 -2.34 6.35 -4.63
CA ALA A 145 -2.95 5.76 -5.83
C ALA A 145 -2.51 6.42 -7.15
N LEU A 146 -1.70 7.47 -7.11
CA LEU A 146 -1.19 8.13 -8.31
C LEU A 146 -0.04 7.35 -8.93
N ALA A 147 0.04 7.31 -10.27
CA ALA A 147 1.06 6.57 -11.01
C ALA A 147 2.52 7.00 -10.69
N ALA A 148 2.73 8.25 -10.27
CA ALA A 148 4.03 8.81 -9.89
C ALA A 148 4.01 9.34 -8.45
N HIS A 149 3.48 8.57 -7.52
CA HIS A 149 3.51 8.89 -6.09
C HIS A 149 4.70 8.19 -5.43
N TYR A 150 5.32 8.82 -4.42
CA TYR A 150 6.52 8.31 -3.72
C TYR A 150 7.72 8.05 -4.64
N ALA A 151 7.89 8.88 -5.68
CA ALA A 151 8.97 8.71 -6.63
C ALA A 151 10.32 9.16 -6.05
N PRO A 152 11.35 8.28 -6.03
CA PRO A 152 12.70 8.65 -5.61
C PRO A 152 13.33 9.59 -6.64
N ARG A 153 14.26 10.47 -6.19
CA ARG A 153 15.05 11.31 -7.11
C ARG A 153 16.01 10.48 -7.95
N THR A 154 16.55 9.43 -7.36
CA THR A 154 17.45 8.51 -8.04
C THR A 154 16.64 7.58 -8.93
N PRO A 155 16.95 7.49 -10.23
CA PRO A 155 16.28 6.55 -11.12
C PRO A 155 16.39 5.12 -10.60
N LEU A 156 15.27 4.40 -10.58
CA LEU A 156 15.19 3.01 -10.19
C LEU A 156 14.87 2.16 -11.44
N ARG A 157 15.62 1.11 -11.67
CA ARG A 157 15.34 0.11 -12.71
C ARG A 157 15.10 -1.24 -12.06
N LEU A 158 13.99 -1.87 -12.38
CA LEU A 158 13.74 -3.25 -12.04
C LEU A 158 14.31 -4.11 -13.18
N VAL A 159 15.26 -5.00 -12.84
CA VAL A 159 15.90 -5.90 -13.80
C VAL A 159 15.79 -7.34 -13.32
N HIS A 160 15.71 -8.28 -14.24
CA HIS A 160 15.75 -9.70 -13.89
C HIS A 160 17.15 -10.07 -13.36
N ALA A 161 17.24 -10.95 -12.36
CA ALA A 161 18.48 -11.33 -11.71
C ALA A 161 19.58 -11.77 -12.71
N ALA A 162 19.21 -12.51 -13.76
CA ALA A 162 20.14 -12.95 -14.81
C ALA A 162 20.74 -11.82 -15.66
N GLN A 163 20.14 -10.63 -15.64
CA GLN A 163 20.58 -9.47 -16.44
C GLN A 163 21.27 -8.41 -15.57
N LEU A 164 21.35 -8.64 -14.26
CA LEU A 164 21.83 -7.64 -13.31
C LEU A 164 23.28 -7.23 -13.57
N ALA A 165 24.17 -8.20 -13.79
CA ALA A 165 25.60 -7.95 -14.03
C ALA A 165 25.82 -7.11 -15.29
N ASP A 166 25.14 -7.45 -16.38
CA ASP A 166 25.25 -6.74 -17.67
C ASP A 166 24.75 -5.30 -17.55
N HIS A 167 23.60 -5.11 -16.90
CA HIS A 167 23.05 -3.75 -16.68
C HIS A 167 23.94 -2.90 -15.78
N ALA A 168 24.50 -3.49 -14.72
CA ALA A 168 25.40 -2.79 -13.83
C ALA A 168 26.70 -2.40 -14.55
N ALA A 169 27.27 -3.30 -15.36
CA ALA A 169 28.48 -3.04 -16.13
C ALA A 169 28.28 -1.91 -17.16
N VAL A 170 27.15 -1.89 -17.87
CA VAL A 170 26.82 -0.82 -18.83
C VAL A 170 26.74 0.53 -18.12
N LEU A 171 25.99 0.63 -17.03
CA LEU A 171 25.83 1.89 -16.30
C LEU A 171 27.15 2.37 -15.67
N ALA A 172 27.97 1.47 -15.16
CA ALA A 172 29.29 1.79 -14.63
C ALA A 172 30.22 2.30 -15.75
N GLY A 173 30.17 1.67 -16.95
CA GLY A 173 30.91 2.12 -18.12
C GLY A 173 30.53 3.52 -18.61
N GLU A 174 29.29 3.93 -18.37
CA GLU A 174 28.78 5.28 -18.63
C GLU A 174 29.18 6.29 -17.54
N GLY A 175 29.96 5.90 -16.54
CA GLY A 175 30.39 6.75 -15.44
C GLY A 175 29.31 6.95 -14.35
N SER A 176 28.21 6.20 -14.39
CA SER A 176 27.17 6.27 -13.38
C SER A 176 27.58 5.52 -12.11
N ARG A 177 27.27 6.11 -10.95
CA ARG A 177 27.35 5.37 -9.67
C ARG A 177 26.12 4.47 -9.55
N VAL A 178 26.34 3.18 -9.44
CA VAL A 178 25.27 2.17 -9.37
C VAL A 178 25.19 1.60 -7.96
N ALA A 179 23.99 1.57 -7.41
CA ALA A 179 23.67 0.81 -6.19
C ALA A 179 22.72 -0.32 -6.56
N VAL A 180 23.03 -1.53 -6.10
CA VAL A 180 22.21 -2.72 -6.35
C VAL A 180 21.50 -3.09 -5.07
N LEU A 181 20.17 -3.23 -5.14
CA LEU A 181 19.34 -3.81 -4.09
C LEU A 181 18.86 -5.17 -4.59
N ALA A 182 19.38 -6.25 -4.02
CA ALA A 182 19.01 -7.60 -4.40
C ALA A 182 18.65 -8.45 -3.18
N HIS A 183 17.57 -9.22 -3.31
CA HIS A 183 17.10 -10.08 -2.21
C HIS A 183 17.75 -11.46 -2.20
N ALA A 184 18.26 -11.95 -3.32
CA ALA A 184 18.70 -13.33 -3.47
C ALA A 184 19.96 -13.51 -4.37
N VAL A 185 20.73 -12.45 -4.61
CA VAL A 185 21.97 -12.54 -5.42
C VAL A 185 23.14 -12.33 -4.48
N PRO A 186 24.16 -13.22 -4.46
CA PRO A 186 25.40 -12.97 -3.74
C PRO A 186 26.00 -11.65 -4.19
N ASN A 187 26.60 -10.91 -3.23
CA ASN A 187 27.33 -9.68 -3.55
C ASN A 187 28.44 -10.04 -4.56
N PRO A 188 28.48 -9.46 -5.76
CA PRO A 188 29.66 -9.61 -6.61
C PRO A 188 30.82 -8.88 -5.93
N ASP A 189 31.91 -9.59 -5.66
CA ASP A 189 33.16 -9.07 -5.12
C ASP A 189 33.73 -7.92 -5.99
#